data_fb296a942dedba85f18a85ce65784058
#
_entry.id   fb296a942dedba85f18a85ce65784058
#
_cell.length_a   1.000
_cell.length_b   1.000
_cell.length_c   1.000
_cell.angle_alpha   90.00
_cell.angle_beta   90.00
_cell.angle_gamma   90.00
#
_symmetry.space_group_name_H-M   'P 1'
#
loop_
_entity.id
_entity.type
_entity.pdbx_description
1 polymer ?
#
loop_
_entity_poly.entity_id
_entity_poly.type
_entity_poly.pdbx_seq_one_letter_code
_entity_poly.pdbx_strand_id
1 'polypeptide(L)'
;MTAMDASPGGLSPADLQSAYHLPSLTAGASQTVAIVDAYDQPDAVADLAAYRSQYGLPSINTWNGSSTQKPWFRKVDQSGGTSYPAVDNGWGLEISLDIQMVSAICPEC
;
A
#
# COMPACT_ATOMS: atom_id res chain seq x y z
N MET A 1 13.11 15.06 21.61
CA MET A 1 12.33 14.58 20.45
C MET A 1 10.92 14.30 20.92
N THR A 2 10.01 15.16 20.62
CA THR A 2 8.60 14.91 20.94
C THR A 2 8.10 13.78 20.04
N ALA A 3 7.65 12.71 20.66
CA ALA A 3 6.92 11.68 19.95
C ALA A 3 5.76 12.35 19.19
N MET A 4 5.66 12.12 17.91
CA MET A 4 4.48 12.49 17.15
C MET A 4 3.38 11.51 17.57
N ASP A 5 2.71 11.86 18.63
CA ASP A 5 1.67 11.04 19.26
C ASP A 5 0.28 11.43 18.76
N ALA A 6 0.22 12.03 17.60
CA ALA A 6 -1.04 12.36 16.98
C ALA A 6 -1.45 11.19 16.06
N SER A 7 -2.49 10.49 16.44
CA SER A 7 -3.19 9.64 15.47
C SER A 7 -3.55 10.49 14.26
N PRO A 8 -3.27 10.03 13.03
CA PRO A 8 -3.70 10.73 11.83
C PRO A 8 -5.20 11.01 11.88
N GLY A 9 -5.60 12.20 11.39
CA GLY A 9 -7.01 12.50 11.21
C GLY A 9 -7.62 11.63 10.11
N GLY A 10 -8.95 11.55 10.06
CA GLY A 10 -9.67 10.79 9.05
C GLY A 10 -9.93 9.34 9.44
N LEU A 11 -10.29 8.52 8.46
CA LEU A 11 -10.69 7.14 8.69
C LEU A 11 -9.47 6.21 8.68
N SER A 12 -9.36 5.37 9.71
CA SER A 12 -8.35 4.33 9.81
C SER A 12 -8.72 3.10 8.97
N PRO A 13 -7.79 2.17 8.73
CA PRO A 13 -8.12 0.87 8.14
C PRO A 13 -9.25 0.15 8.89
N ALA A 14 -9.23 0.16 10.22
CA ALA A 14 -10.28 -0.46 11.01
C ALA A 14 -11.65 0.20 10.79
N ASP A 15 -11.70 1.52 10.65
CA ASP A 15 -12.94 2.23 10.34
C ASP A 15 -13.50 1.83 8.99
N LEU A 16 -12.65 1.76 7.97
CA LEU A 16 -13.04 1.36 6.61
C LEU A 16 -13.50 -0.10 6.56
N GLN A 17 -12.76 -0.99 7.18
CA GLN A 17 -13.11 -2.41 7.26
C GLN A 17 -14.45 -2.61 7.94
N SER A 18 -14.69 -1.89 9.03
CA SER A 18 -15.96 -1.93 9.77
C SER A 18 -17.12 -1.35 8.96
N ALA A 19 -16.92 -0.20 8.31
CA ALA A 19 -17.96 0.47 7.53
C ALA A 19 -18.49 -0.40 6.39
N TYR A 20 -17.62 -1.18 5.76
CA TYR A 20 -17.99 -2.08 4.66
C TYR A 20 -18.19 -3.53 5.08
N HIS A 21 -18.09 -3.86 6.36
CA HIS A 21 -18.17 -5.24 6.90
C HIS A 21 -17.22 -6.20 6.18
N LEU A 22 -15.97 -5.78 5.96
CA LEU A 22 -14.99 -6.56 5.23
C LEU A 22 -14.33 -7.64 6.09
N PRO A 23 -14.12 -8.86 5.56
CA PRO A 23 -13.39 -9.93 6.26
C PRO A 23 -11.86 -9.75 6.14
N SER A 24 -11.37 -8.52 6.32
CA SER A 24 -9.99 -8.13 6.01
C SER A 24 -8.93 -8.85 6.81
N LEU A 25 -9.27 -9.34 8.01
CA LEU A 25 -8.35 -10.09 8.87
C LEU A 25 -8.21 -11.57 8.49
N THR A 26 -9.10 -12.09 7.65
CA THR A 26 -9.19 -13.52 7.35
C THR A 26 -9.25 -13.85 5.86
N ALA A 27 -9.28 -12.83 5.01
CA ALA A 27 -9.40 -13.00 3.57
C ALA A 27 -8.33 -12.21 2.81
N GLY A 28 -8.15 -12.52 1.55
CA GLY A 28 -7.27 -11.79 0.64
C GLY A 28 -5.86 -12.36 0.48
N ALA A 29 -5.40 -13.25 1.37
CA ALA A 29 -4.02 -13.74 1.37
C ALA A 29 -3.53 -14.40 0.06
N SER A 30 -4.43 -14.84 -0.80
CA SER A 30 -4.11 -15.43 -2.10
C SER A 30 -4.35 -14.47 -3.27
N GLN A 31 -4.81 -13.27 -2.99
CA GLN A 31 -5.20 -12.31 -4.03
C GLN A 31 -4.04 -11.35 -4.34
N THR A 32 -4.00 -10.91 -5.58
CA THR A 32 -3.12 -9.84 -6.04
C THR A 32 -3.97 -8.72 -6.60
N VAL A 33 -3.79 -7.52 -6.11
CA VAL A 33 -4.44 -6.32 -6.62
C VAL A 33 -3.44 -5.58 -7.51
N ALA A 34 -3.82 -5.30 -8.74
CA ALA A 34 -3.05 -4.46 -9.64
C ALA A 34 -3.62 -3.04 -9.63
N ILE A 35 -2.76 -2.07 -9.39
CA ILE A 35 -3.07 -0.64 -9.46
C ILE A 35 -2.37 -0.08 -10.69
N VAL A 36 -3.08 0.68 -11.51
CA VAL A 36 -2.53 1.27 -12.72
C VAL A 36 -2.68 2.78 -12.63
N ASP A 37 -1.54 3.45 -12.49
CA ASP A 37 -1.45 4.89 -12.37
C ASP A 37 -0.53 5.49 -13.43
N ALA A 38 -0.53 6.81 -13.54
CA ALA A 38 0.38 7.54 -14.39
C ALA A 38 1.59 8.02 -13.59
N TYR A 39 2.68 8.30 -14.26
CA TYR A 39 3.92 8.82 -13.69
C TYR A 39 4.56 7.90 -12.65
N ASP A 40 5.47 8.43 -11.84
CA ASP A 40 6.20 7.66 -10.81
C ASP A 40 6.09 8.31 -9.44
N GLN A 41 6.09 7.46 -8.40
CA GLN A 41 6.30 7.82 -7.00
C GLN A 41 7.47 6.99 -6.48
N PRO A 42 8.68 7.60 -6.42
CA PRO A 42 9.89 6.88 -6.00
C PRO A 42 9.82 6.33 -4.58
N ASP A 43 9.11 7.03 -3.69
CA ASP A 43 8.99 6.68 -2.28
C ASP A 43 7.81 5.74 -1.97
N ALA A 44 7.14 5.20 -2.98
CA ALA A 44 5.92 4.41 -2.81
C ALA A 44 6.08 3.25 -1.80
N VAL A 45 7.19 2.52 -1.87
CA VAL A 45 7.46 1.40 -0.96
C VAL A 45 7.66 1.88 0.48
N ALA A 46 8.46 2.93 0.66
CA ALA A 46 8.75 3.49 1.98
C ALA A 46 7.50 4.10 2.62
N ASP A 47 6.72 4.83 1.84
CA ASP A 47 5.47 5.43 2.31
C ASP A 47 4.43 4.37 2.67
N LEU A 48 4.32 3.31 1.88
CA LEU A 48 3.44 2.19 2.19
C LEU A 48 3.86 1.49 3.48
N ALA A 49 5.15 1.26 3.67
CA ALA A 49 5.67 0.65 4.91
C ALA A 49 5.36 1.52 6.13
N ALA A 50 5.51 2.84 6.02
CA ALA A 50 5.17 3.79 7.08
C ALA A 50 3.68 3.77 7.41
N TYR A 51 2.81 3.77 6.40
CA TYR A 51 1.35 3.67 6.57
C TYR A 51 0.96 2.39 7.30
N ARG A 52 1.48 1.25 6.84
CA ARG A 52 1.18 -0.05 7.45
C ARG A 52 1.66 -0.14 8.89
N SER A 53 2.85 0.40 9.18
CA SER A 53 3.38 0.46 10.54
C SER A 53 2.53 1.36 11.45
N GLN A 54 2.11 2.52 10.95
CA GLN A 54 1.28 3.46 11.70
C GLN A 54 -0.03 2.84 12.19
N TYR A 55 -0.64 1.98 11.39
CA TYR A 55 -1.92 1.36 11.72
C TYR A 55 -1.82 -0.09 12.20
N GLY A 56 -0.61 -0.59 12.47
CA GLY A 56 -0.40 -1.95 12.95
C GLY A 56 -0.80 -3.03 11.95
N LEU A 57 -0.79 -2.72 10.66
CA LEU A 57 -1.00 -3.72 9.60
C LEU A 57 0.24 -4.61 9.45
N PRO A 58 0.09 -5.85 8.95
CA PRO A 58 1.24 -6.71 8.70
C PRO A 58 2.30 -6.02 7.85
N SER A 59 3.58 -6.29 8.13
CA SER A 59 4.67 -5.78 7.29
C SER A 59 4.54 -6.29 5.87
N ILE A 60 4.79 -5.41 4.90
CA ILE A 60 4.76 -5.80 3.49
C ILE A 60 6.16 -6.08 2.98
N ASN A 61 6.31 -7.12 2.19
CA ASN A 61 7.58 -7.50 1.58
C ASN A 61 7.70 -6.90 0.18
N THR A 62 8.91 -6.54 -0.21
CA THR A 62 9.19 -6.22 -1.61
C THR A 62 9.30 -7.52 -2.40
N TRP A 63 8.66 -7.58 -3.57
CA TRP A 63 8.74 -8.74 -4.44
C TRP A 63 10.19 -9.07 -4.81
N ASN A 64 10.59 -10.29 -4.58
CA ASN A 64 11.95 -10.78 -4.84
C ASN A 64 12.02 -11.90 -5.90
N GLY A 65 10.96 -12.07 -6.68
CA GLY A 65 10.86 -13.16 -7.66
C GLY A 65 10.15 -14.42 -7.13
N SER A 66 9.76 -14.43 -5.85
CA SER A 66 9.03 -15.53 -5.22
C SER A 66 7.67 -15.08 -4.71
N SER A 67 6.65 -15.86 -4.96
CA SER A 67 5.30 -15.59 -4.44
C SER A 67 5.07 -16.12 -3.01
N THR A 68 6.09 -16.63 -2.35
CA THR A 68 5.95 -17.27 -1.03
C THR A 68 5.94 -16.29 0.13
N GLN A 69 6.46 -15.09 -0.05
CA GLN A 69 6.53 -14.06 0.99
C GLN A 69 5.39 -13.06 0.84
N LYS A 70 4.23 -13.39 1.34
CA LYS A 70 3.04 -12.52 1.34
C LYS A 70 2.83 -11.87 2.71
N PRO A 71 2.20 -10.69 2.75
CA PRO A 71 1.87 -9.84 1.61
C PRO A 71 3.12 -9.23 0.96
N TRP A 72 3.08 -8.98 -0.34
CA TRP A 72 4.20 -8.36 -1.04
C TRP A 72 3.74 -7.22 -1.96
N PHE A 73 4.66 -6.29 -2.22
CA PHE A 73 4.48 -5.18 -3.13
C PHE A 73 5.51 -5.26 -4.27
N ARG A 74 5.05 -5.02 -5.47
CA ARG A 74 5.90 -4.90 -6.65
C ARG A 74 5.51 -3.69 -7.47
N LYS A 75 6.48 -2.84 -7.78
CA LYS A 75 6.32 -1.72 -8.71
C LYS A 75 6.93 -2.10 -10.05
N VAL A 76 6.20 -1.85 -11.12
CA VAL A 76 6.65 -2.11 -12.49
C VAL A 76 6.28 -0.95 -13.40
N ASP A 77 7.00 -0.80 -14.51
CA ASP A 77 6.61 0.08 -15.61
C ASP A 77 5.56 -0.60 -16.51
N GLN A 78 5.11 0.10 -17.54
CA GLN A 78 4.10 -0.40 -18.48
C GLN A 78 4.51 -1.66 -19.25
N SER A 79 5.80 -2.01 -19.23
CA SER A 79 6.35 -3.20 -19.87
C SER A 79 6.70 -4.32 -18.87
N GLY A 80 6.38 -4.12 -17.59
CA GLY A 80 6.69 -5.06 -16.53
C GLY A 80 8.13 -4.98 -16.00
N GLY A 81 8.87 -3.96 -16.39
CA GLY A 81 10.25 -3.70 -15.97
C GLY A 81 10.38 -2.60 -14.92
N THR A 82 11.53 -1.95 -14.91
CA THR A 82 11.90 -0.92 -13.93
C THR A 82 12.28 0.43 -14.56
N SER A 83 11.97 0.64 -15.82
CA SER A 83 12.16 1.93 -16.50
C SER A 83 10.98 2.86 -16.22
N TYR A 84 10.90 3.33 -14.98
CA TYR A 84 9.77 4.13 -14.52
C TYR A 84 9.69 5.47 -15.24
N PRO A 85 8.46 6.02 -15.44
CA PRO A 85 8.28 7.33 -16.03
C PRO A 85 8.78 8.45 -15.11
N ALA A 86 8.63 9.69 -15.56
CA ALA A 86 8.97 10.86 -14.77
C ALA A 86 8.11 10.95 -13.49
N VAL A 87 8.68 11.59 -12.47
CA VAL A 87 7.96 11.90 -11.23
C VAL A 87 7.00 13.06 -11.48
N ASP A 88 5.81 12.96 -10.91
CA ASP A 88 4.83 14.05 -10.87
C ASP A 88 4.24 14.14 -9.47
N ASN A 89 4.25 15.31 -8.84
CA ASN A 89 3.84 15.45 -7.45
C ASN A 89 2.34 15.21 -7.23
N GLY A 90 1.51 15.62 -8.17
CA GLY A 90 0.06 15.37 -8.11
C GLY A 90 -0.25 13.90 -8.22
N TRP A 91 0.34 13.22 -9.18
CA TRP A 91 0.21 11.78 -9.34
C TRP A 91 0.89 10.99 -8.24
N GLY A 92 1.99 11.50 -7.67
CA GLY A 92 2.62 10.89 -6.51
C GLY A 92 1.67 10.78 -5.31
N LEU A 93 0.87 11.81 -5.08
CA LEU A 93 -0.18 11.77 -4.05
C LEU A 93 -1.25 10.73 -4.37
N GLU A 94 -1.72 10.69 -5.61
CA GLU A 94 -2.73 9.72 -6.06
C GLU A 94 -2.21 8.29 -5.94
N ILE A 95 -1.01 8.02 -6.40
CA ILE A 95 -0.36 6.70 -6.30
C ILE A 95 -0.30 6.24 -4.83
N SER A 96 0.14 7.12 -3.94
CA SER A 96 0.23 6.81 -2.51
C SER A 96 -1.14 6.54 -1.92
N LEU A 97 -2.16 7.32 -2.28
CA LEU A 97 -3.53 7.12 -1.83
C LEU A 97 -4.05 5.75 -2.26
N ASP A 98 -3.92 5.41 -3.52
CA ASP A 98 -4.45 4.17 -4.07
C ASP A 98 -3.81 2.94 -3.43
N ILE A 99 -2.49 2.93 -3.31
CA ILE A 99 -1.75 1.84 -2.69
C ILE A 99 -2.11 1.68 -1.21
N GLN A 100 -2.21 2.78 -0.48
CA GLN A 100 -2.53 2.75 0.94
C GLN A 100 -3.97 2.30 1.18
N MET A 101 -4.91 2.73 0.36
CA MET A 101 -6.32 2.32 0.50
C MET A 101 -6.52 0.84 0.20
N VAL A 102 -5.83 0.29 -0.78
CA VAL A 102 -5.83 -1.17 -1.00
C VAL A 102 -5.26 -1.89 0.23
N SER A 103 -4.15 -1.43 0.78
CA SER A 103 -3.59 -1.98 2.01
C SER A 103 -4.53 -1.88 3.21
N ALA A 104 -5.30 -0.79 3.30
CA ALA A 104 -6.25 -0.59 4.39
C ALA A 104 -7.36 -1.63 4.40
N ILE A 105 -7.88 -1.99 3.24
CA ILE A 105 -9.04 -2.89 3.12
C ILE A 105 -8.65 -4.34 2.84
N CYS A 106 -7.46 -4.58 2.33
CA CYS A 106 -6.94 -5.91 2.05
C CYS A 106 -5.47 -6.06 2.48
N PRO A 107 -5.20 -6.03 3.79
CA PRO A 107 -3.81 -6.03 4.28
C PRO A 107 -3.05 -7.33 3.97
N GLU A 108 -3.74 -8.41 3.65
CA GLU A 108 -3.14 -9.70 3.31
C GLU A 108 -3.01 -9.94 1.79
N CYS A 109 -3.49 -8.98 0.96
CA CYS A 109 -3.32 -9.06 -0.49
C CYS A 109 -1.87 -8.93 -0.95
#